data_671e5489fd5f3a80768b5292d36dcd1b
#
_entry.id   671e5489fd5f3a80768b5292d36dcd1b
#
_cell.length_a   1.000
_cell.length_b   1.000
_cell.length_c   1.000
_cell.angle_alpha   90.00
_cell.angle_beta   90.00
_cell.angle_gamma   90.00
#
_symmetry.space_group_name_H-M   'P 1'
#
loop_
_entity.id
_entity.type
_entity.pdbx_description
1 polymer ?
#
loop_
_entity_poly.entity_id
_entity_poly.type
_entity_poly.pdbx_seq_one_letter_code
_entity_poly.pdbx_strand_id
1 'polypeptide(L)'
;NVAYFGNGRDEAHMVYNFALPPLVLHSFYAENADSLTEWAASVHAPSDRATFFNFLDSHDGIGLLGARGILKAGEIDRLCRSVEAHGGLISHKTAEDGSVVPYELNITWYSALNNKRDGDPLHVQIRRFIASRAIALVLQGVPGIYLHSLFGTHNDHAALEATREKRGINRAIVDCRSLM
;
A
#
# COMPACT_ATOMS: atom_id res chain seq x y z
N ASN A 1 -10.45 8.38 -8.08
CA ASN A 1 -10.08 7.64 -9.32
C ASN A 1 -11.30 7.10 -10.09
N VAL A 2 -12.44 6.89 -9.44
CA VAL A 2 -13.66 6.33 -10.07
C VAL A 2 -14.10 7.18 -11.29
N ALA A 3 -13.83 8.48 -11.26
CA ALA A 3 -14.11 9.38 -12.36
C ALA A 3 -13.45 8.98 -13.69
N TYR A 4 -12.34 8.24 -13.66
CA TYR A 4 -11.66 7.75 -14.86
C TYR A 4 -12.40 6.62 -15.58
N PHE A 5 -13.45 6.07 -15.00
CA PHE A 5 -14.32 5.14 -15.70
C PHE A 5 -15.30 5.83 -16.67
N GLY A 6 -15.47 7.18 -16.56
CA GLY A 6 -16.51 7.90 -17.28
C GLY A 6 -17.88 7.31 -16.95
N ASN A 7 -18.63 6.94 -18.00
CA ASN A 7 -19.91 6.23 -17.85
C ASN A 7 -19.71 4.69 -17.74
N GLY A 8 -18.48 4.20 -17.65
CA GLY A 8 -18.11 2.79 -17.59
C GLY A 8 -17.95 2.12 -18.97
N ARG A 9 -17.96 2.88 -20.06
CA ARG A 9 -17.88 2.36 -21.44
C ARG A 9 -17.04 3.21 -22.40
N ASP A 10 -16.83 4.48 -22.05
CA ASP A 10 -16.23 5.49 -22.95
C ASP A 10 -14.82 5.93 -22.52
N GLU A 11 -14.38 5.54 -21.31
CA GLU A 11 -13.04 5.88 -20.82
C GLU A 11 -12.26 4.64 -20.36
N ALA A 12 -11.61 4.67 -19.20
CA ALA A 12 -10.76 3.59 -18.73
C ALA A 12 -11.56 2.31 -18.42
N HIS A 13 -11.12 1.18 -18.95
CA HIS A 13 -11.68 -0.14 -18.62
C HIS A 13 -11.16 -0.67 -17.27
N MET A 14 -9.99 -0.21 -16.85
CA MET A 14 -9.38 -0.61 -15.58
C MET A 14 -8.78 0.60 -14.87
N VAL A 15 -9.07 0.76 -13.59
CA VAL A 15 -8.60 1.87 -12.77
C VAL A 15 -7.89 1.35 -11.53
N TYR A 16 -6.73 1.94 -11.22
CA TYR A 16 -5.96 1.63 -10.03
C TYR A 16 -6.73 1.92 -8.74
N ASN A 17 -6.77 0.94 -7.86
CA ASN A 17 -7.45 1.05 -6.57
C ASN A 17 -6.51 1.60 -5.50
N PHE A 18 -6.19 2.90 -5.58
CA PHE A 18 -5.24 3.57 -4.68
C PHE A 18 -5.72 3.70 -3.23
N ALA A 19 -7.01 3.47 -2.95
CA ALA A 19 -7.51 3.47 -1.58
C ALA A 19 -7.15 2.17 -0.84
N LEU A 20 -7.06 1.06 -1.55
CA LEU A 20 -6.87 -0.27 -0.98
C LEU A 20 -5.58 -0.40 -0.15
N PRO A 21 -4.38 -0.02 -0.64
CA PRO A 21 -3.13 -0.21 0.10
C PRO A 21 -3.12 0.47 1.48
N PRO A 22 -3.40 1.78 1.60
CA PRO A 22 -3.37 2.45 2.91
C PRO A 22 -4.49 1.98 3.83
N LEU A 23 -5.66 1.55 3.33
CA LEU A 23 -6.75 1.02 4.15
C LEU A 23 -6.42 -0.36 4.72
N VAL A 24 -5.84 -1.24 3.92
CA VAL A 24 -5.39 -2.55 4.41
C VAL A 24 -4.30 -2.36 5.47
N LEU A 25 -3.29 -1.53 5.21
CA LEU A 25 -2.22 -1.28 6.17
C LEU A 25 -2.75 -0.67 7.47
N HIS A 26 -3.68 0.29 7.37
CA HIS A 26 -4.37 0.87 8.53
C HIS A 26 -5.08 -0.19 9.35
N SER A 27 -5.78 -1.13 8.70
CA SER A 27 -6.53 -2.18 9.42
C SER A 27 -5.61 -3.07 10.26
N PHE A 28 -4.40 -3.39 9.77
CA PHE A 28 -3.42 -4.14 10.54
C PHE A 28 -2.85 -3.34 11.71
N TYR A 29 -2.58 -2.05 11.54
CA TYR A 29 -2.03 -1.21 12.60
C TYR A 29 -3.07 -0.81 13.66
N ALA A 30 -4.32 -0.68 13.26
CA ALA A 30 -5.42 -0.35 14.17
C ALA A 30 -6.06 -1.58 14.83
N GLU A 31 -5.70 -2.79 14.37
CA GLU A 31 -6.37 -4.05 14.75
C GLU A 31 -7.90 -3.97 14.55
N ASN A 32 -8.32 -3.22 13.54
CA ASN A 32 -9.72 -2.93 13.23
C ASN A 32 -9.89 -2.77 11.71
N ALA A 33 -10.87 -3.46 11.14
CA ALA A 33 -11.16 -3.43 9.72
C ALA A 33 -12.42 -2.64 9.34
N ASP A 34 -13.02 -1.87 10.24
CA ASP A 34 -14.30 -1.18 9.99
C ASP A 34 -14.22 -0.26 8.78
N SER A 35 -13.24 0.65 8.73
CA SER A 35 -13.07 1.58 7.62
C SER A 35 -12.80 0.86 6.28
N LEU A 36 -12.04 -0.23 6.31
CA LEU A 36 -11.79 -1.06 5.12
C LEU A 36 -13.09 -1.77 4.67
N THR A 37 -13.86 -2.30 5.60
CA THR A 37 -15.11 -3.03 5.34
C THR A 37 -16.18 -2.10 4.77
N GLU A 38 -16.38 -0.95 5.39
CA GLU A 38 -17.34 0.06 4.91
C GLU A 38 -16.97 0.55 3.51
N TRP A 39 -15.70 0.86 3.30
CA TRP A 39 -15.20 1.26 2.00
C TRP A 39 -15.38 0.15 0.95
N ALA A 40 -14.99 -1.08 1.24
CA ALA A 40 -15.10 -2.21 0.33
C ALA A 40 -16.56 -2.49 -0.08
N ALA A 41 -17.51 -2.33 0.85
CA ALA A 41 -18.93 -2.46 0.58
C ALA A 41 -19.48 -1.34 -0.34
N SER A 42 -18.80 -0.19 -0.40
CA SER A 42 -19.19 0.95 -1.22
C SER A 42 -18.59 0.96 -2.63
N VAL A 43 -17.59 0.12 -2.88
CA VAL A 43 -16.84 0.13 -4.14
C VAL A 43 -17.50 -0.80 -5.16
N HIS A 44 -17.96 -0.21 -6.26
CA HIS A 44 -18.57 -0.94 -7.37
C HIS A 44 -18.02 -0.46 -8.69
N ALA A 45 -17.76 -1.39 -9.61
CA ALA A 45 -17.48 -1.04 -11.00
C ALA A 45 -18.75 -0.48 -11.67
N PRO A 46 -18.64 0.58 -12.48
CA PRO A 46 -19.82 1.24 -13.08
C PRO A 46 -20.49 0.41 -14.19
N SER A 47 -19.84 -0.63 -14.69
CA SER A 47 -20.37 -1.52 -15.73
C SER A 47 -19.69 -2.88 -15.71
N ASP A 48 -20.21 -3.81 -16.53
CA ASP A 48 -19.62 -5.12 -16.81
C ASP A 48 -18.32 -5.06 -17.63
N ARG A 49 -17.96 -3.89 -18.17
CA ARG A 49 -16.76 -3.66 -18.98
C ARG A 49 -15.67 -2.92 -18.24
N ALA A 50 -15.93 -2.53 -17.00
CA ALA A 50 -15.01 -1.77 -16.18
C ALA A 50 -14.65 -2.54 -14.90
N THR A 51 -13.41 -2.42 -14.44
CA THR A 51 -12.94 -3.11 -13.24
C THR A 51 -11.85 -2.34 -12.53
N PHE A 52 -11.53 -2.75 -11.31
CA PHE A 52 -10.41 -2.20 -10.54
C PHE A 52 -9.15 -3.06 -10.71
N PHE A 53 -7.99 -2.40 -10.67
CA PHE A 53 -6.71 -3.06 -10.47
C PHE A 53 -6.35 -2.98 -8.99
N ASN A 54 -6.48 -4.11 -8.29
CA ASN A 54 -6.24 -4.22 -6.85
C ASN A 54 -4.78 -4.56 -6.60
N PHE A 55 -4.06 -3.69 -5.89
CA PHE A 55 -2.68 -3.90 -5.50
C PHE A 55 -2.47 -3.38 -4.08
N LEU A 56 -1.41 -3.81 -3.41
CA LEU A 56 -1.06 -3.32 -2.07
C LEU A 56 0.25 -2.53 -2.07
N ASP A 57 1.11 -2.80 -3.02
CA ASP A 57 2.39 -2.13 -3.21
C ASP A 57 2.81 -2.14 -4.68
N SER A 58 3.75 -1.28 -5.02
CA SER A 58 4.34 -1.14 -6.34
C SER A 58 5.81 -0.67 -6.22
N HIS A 59 6.42 -0.33 -7.34
CA HIS A 59 7.72 0.34 -7.38
C HIS A 59 7.70 1.77 -6.79
N ASP A 60 6.53 2.36 -6.66
CA ASP A 60 6.29 3.58 -5.90
C ASP A 60 6.02 3.22 -4.43
N GLY A 61 5.96 4.22 -3.54
CA GLY A 61 5.47 4.01 -2.20
C GLY A 61 3.95 3.85 -2.13
N ILE A 62 3.44 3.63 -0.93
CA ILE A 62 2.01 3.53 -0.66
C ILE A 62 1.41 4.93 -0.62
N GLY A 63 0.59 5.27 -1.61
CA GLY A 63 -0.04 6.58 -1.72
C GLY A 63 -1.13 6.80 -0.67
N LEU A 64 -1.14 7.97 -0.03
CA LEU A 64 -2.13 8.31 1.01
C LEU A 64 -3.36 9.03 0.47
N LEU A 65 -3.33 9.53 -0.76
CA LEU A 65 -4.44 10.31 -1.32
C LEU A 65 -5.73 9.49 -1.42
N GLY A 66 -5.64 8.20 -1.70
CA GLY A 66 -6.79 7.32 -1.82
C GLY A 66 -7.52 7.07 -0.49
N ALA A 67 -6.85 7.26 0.64
CA ALA A 67 -7.44 7.09 1.96
C ALA A 67 -8.06 8.40 2.51
N ARG A 68 -7.81 9.56 1.88
CA ARG A 68 -8.38 10.83 2.32
C ARG A 68 -9.90 10.82 2.15
N GLY A 69 -10.59 11.31 3.18
CA GLY A 69 -12.05 11.27 3.24
C GLY A 69 -12.62 9.93 3.73
N ILE A 70 -11.79 8.88 3.79
CA ILE A 70 -12.14 7.59 4.40
C ILE A 70 -11.53 7.52 5.81
N LEU A 71 -10.21 7.72 5.90
CA LEU A 71 -9.51 7.82 7.18
C LEU A 71 -9.49 9.27 7.68
N LYS A 72 -9.64 9.45 9.00
CA LYS A 72 -9.49 10.75 9.67
C LYS A 72 -8.01 11.17 9.68
N ALA A 73 -7.74 12.46 9.79
CA ALA A 73 -6.38 12.99 9.83
C ALA A 73 -5.50 12.31 10.90
N GLY A 74 -6.03 12.14 12.11
CA GLY A 74 -5.29 11.46 13.18
C GLY A 74 -5.01 9.97 12.93
N GLU A 75 -5.77 9.31 12.06
CA GLU A 75 -5.51 7.92 11.63
C GLU A 75 -4.39 7.88 10.59
N ILE A 76 -4.38 8.85 9.66
CA ILE A 76 -3.28 9.03 8.70
C ILE A 76 -1.98 9.34 9.44
N ASP A 77 -2.01 10.20 10.46
CA ASP A 77 -0.84 10.52 11.27
C ASP A 77 -0.32 9.29 12.05
N ARG A 78 -1.20 8.46 12.59
CA ARG A 78 -0.81 7.20 13.22
C ARG A 78 -0.17 6.24 12.23
N LEU A 79 -0.77 6.13 11.04
CA LEU A 79 -0.24 5.31 9.94
C LEU A 79 1.19 5.73 9.57
N CYS A 80 1.44 7.04 9.43
CA CYS A 80 2.77 7.59 9.16
C CYS A 80 3.77 7.23 10.27
N ARG A 81 3.41 7.48 11.54
CA ARG A 81 4.29 7.14 12.68
C ARG A 81 4.61 5.65 12.77
N SER A 82 3.64 4.79 12.49
CA SER A 82 3.87 3.34 12.47
C SER A 82 4.83 2.94 11.36
N VAL A 83 4.69 3.52 10.17
CA VAL A 83 5.61 3.27 9.05
C VAL A 83 7.04 3.71 9.40
N GLU A 84 7.22 4.87 10.02
CA GLU A 84 8.55 5.33 10.48
C GLU A 84 9.12 4.39 11.55
N ALA A 85 8.31 3.93 12.49
CA ALA A 85 8.73 2.94 13.49
C ALA A 85 9.16 1.61 12.87
N HIS A 86 8.62 1.24 11.72
CA HIS A 86 8.99 0.07 10.92
C HIS A 86 10.18 0.33 9.97
N GLY A 87 10.82 1.49 10.09
CA GLY A 87 12.00 1.85 9.29
C GLY A 87 11.69 2.36 7.90
N GLY A 88 10.44 2.75 7.64
CA GLY A 88 10.04 3.43 6.41
C GLY A 88 10.24 4.94 6.48
N LEU A 89 9.92 5.62 5.40
CA LEU A 89 10.05 7.06 5.23
C LEU A 89 8.74 7.65 4.72
N ILE A 90 8.49 8.92 5.04
CA ILE A 90 7.32 9.64 4.56
C ILE A 90 7.73 10.68 3.52
N SER A 91 7.14 10.61 2.33
CA SER A 91 7.21 11.68 1.35
C SER A 91 6.06 12.65 1.57
N HIS A 92 6.37 13.95 1.45
CA HIS A 92 5.41 15.03 1.65
C HIS A 92 5.21 15.78 0.34
N LYS A 93 4.07 16.44 0.22
CA LYS A 93 3.78 17.41 -0.85
C LYS A 93 3.21 18.69 -0.28
N THR A 94 3.34 19.77 -1.01
CA THR A 94 2.63 21.01 -0.71
C THR A 94 1.19 20.90 -1.22
N ALA A 95 0.23 21.16 -0.35
CA ALA A 95 -1.18 21.26 -0.69
C ALA A 95 -1.52 22.64 -1.29
N GLU A 96 -2.72 22.80 -1.82
CA GLU A 96 -3.16 24.06 -2.47
C GLU A 96 -3.16 25.25 -1.50
N ASP A 97 -3.38 25.02 -0.22
CA ASP A 97 -3.33 26.02 0.86
C ASP A 97 -1.92 26.34 1.35
N GLY A 98 -0.88 25.73 0.73
CA GLY A 98 0.53 25.90 1.10
C GLY A 98 0.99 25.03 2.26
N SER A 99 0.12 24.25 2.88
CA SER A 99 0.49 23.32 3.94
C SER A 99 1.29 22.14 3.41
N VAL A 100 2.22 21.60 4.22
CA VAL A 100 2.98 20.40 3.89
C VAL A 100 2.26 19.19 4.47
N VAL A 101 1.84 18.28 3.62
CA VAL A 101 1.05 17.12 4.01
C VAL A 101 1.69 15.81 3.59
N PRO A 102 1.55 14.73 4.36
CA PRO A 102 2.03 13.42 3.96
C PRO A 102 1.33 12.98 2.67
N TYR A 103 2.12 12.42 1.76
CA TYR A 103 1.68 12.05 0.42
C TYR A 103 1.86 10.56 0.13
N GLU A 104 3.01 10.01 0.52
CA GLU A 104 3.42 8.65 0.18
C GLU A 104 4.26 8.04 1.30
N LEU A 105 4.00 6.78 1.61
CA LEU A 105 4.77 5.97 2.56
C LEU A 105 5.79 5.15 1.75
N ASN A 106 7.08 5.40 1.96
CA ASN A 106 8.16 4.69 1.29
C ASN A 106 8.65 3.55 2.19
N ILE A 107 8.19 2.36 1.92
CA ILE A 107 8.45 1.15 2.69
C ILE A 107 8.08 -0.08 1.87
N THR A 108 8.76 -1.21 2.04
CA THR A 108 8.30 -2.47 1.46
C THR A 108 7.07 -2.97 2.22
N TRP A 109 6.16 -3.65 1.52
CA TRP A 109 4.93 -4.16 2.15
C TRP A 109 5.22 -5.15 3.28
N TYR A 110 6.23 -6.01 3.10
CA TYR A 110 6.62 -6.96 4.15
C TYR A 110 7.12 -6.24 5.40
N SER A 111 8.00 -5.25 5.26
CA SER A 111 8.49 -4.47 6.40
C SER A 111 7.40 -3.58 7.03
N ALA A 112 6.45 -3.09 6.24
CA ALA A 112 5.32 -2.35 6.78
C ALA A 112 4.49 -3.20 7.75
N LEU A 113 4.29 -4.47 7.43
CA LEU A 113 3.53 -5.38 8.29
C LEU A 113 4.34 -5.99 9.45
N ASN A 114 5.67 -6.02 9.35
CA ASN A 114 6.53 -6.78 10.26
C ASN A 114 7.69 -5.93 10.76
N ASN A 115 7.57 -5.43 11.98
CA ASN A 115 8.66 -4.70 12.62
C ASN A 115 9.66 -5.67 13.24
N LYS A 116 10.93 -5.53 12.90
CA LYS A 116 12.01 -6.37 13.47
C LYS A 116 12.11 -6.28 15.00
N ARG A 117 11.64 -5.17 15.59
CA ARG A 117 11.69 -4.95 17.05
C ARG A 117 10.63 -5.72 17.81
N ASP A 118 9.56 -6.17 17.16
CA ASP A 118 8.46 -6.87 17.80
C ASP A 118 8.82 -8.31 18.18
N GLY A 119 9.88 -8.86 17.57
CA GLY A 119 10.38 -10.20 17.87
C GLY A 119 9.43 -11.33 17.43
N ASP A 120 8.47 -11.03 16.59
CA ASP A 120 7.50 -12.01 16.10
C ASP A 120 8.19 -13.18 15.39
N PRO A 121 7.79 -14.43 15.67
CA PRO A 121 8.28 -15.59 14.94
C PRO A 121 7.99 -15.49 13.43
N LEU A 122 8.90 -16.02 12.60
CA LEU A 122 8.79 -15.93 11.15
C LEU A 122 7.43 -16.42 10.60
N HIS A 123 6.90 -17.51 11.17
CA HIS A 123 5.60 -18.04 10.73
C HIS A 123 4.43 -17.08 10.99
N VAL A 124 4.49 -16.25 12.03
CA VAL A 124 3.50 -15.20 12.31
C VAL A 124 3.63 -14.07 11.29
N GLN A 125 4.86 -13.65 11.01
CA GLN A 125 5.15 -12.63 10.00
C GLN A 125 4.63 -13.04 8.62
N ILE A 126 4.88 -14.30 8.21
CA ILE A 126 4.41 -14.86 6.93
C ILE A 126 2.87 -14.90 6.89
N ARG A 127 2.21 -15.36 7.96
CA ARG A 127 0.75 -15.41 8.02
C ARG A 127 0.11 -14.03 7.91
N ARG A 128 0.68 -13.02 8.59
CA ARG A 128 0.23 -11.63 8.50
C ARG A 128 0.37 -11.10 7.08
N PHE A 129 1.49 -11.37 6.45
CA PHE A 129 1.75 -10.99 5.06
C PHE A 129 0.75 -11.66 4.10
N ILE A 130 0.55 -12.98 4.20
CA ILE A 130 -0.41 -13.71 3.36
C ILE A 130 -1.84 -13.23 3.59
N ALA A 131 -2.24 -12.99 4.85
CA ALA A 131 -3.57 -12.48 5.17
C ALA A 131 -3.84 -11.13 4.49
N SER A 132 -2.86 -10.22 4.49
CA SER A 132 -2.99 -8.95 3.78
C SER A 132 -3.17 -9.12 2.27
N ARG A 133 -2.44 -10.06 1.65
CA ARG A 133 -2.58 -10.37 0.22
C ARG A 133 -3.94 -10.99 -0.10
N ALA A 134 -4.44 -11.88 0.76
CA ALA A 134 -5.75 -12.48 0.58
C ALA A 134 -6.87 -11.44 0.47
N ILE A 135 -6.79 -10.34 1.23
CA ILE A 135 -7.76 -9.23 1.12
C ILE A 135 -7.80 -8.68 -0.32
N ALA A 136 -6.63 -8.39 -0.92
CA ALA A 136 -6.58 -7.87 -2.29
C ALA A 136 -7.05 -8.88 -3.34
N LEU A 137 -6.88 -10.19 -3.07
CA LEU A 137 -7.26 -11.26 -3.98
C LEU A 137 -8.77 -11.55 -3.99
N VAL A 138 -9.46 -11.32 -2.87
CA VAL A 138 -10.90 -11.64 -2.76
C VAL A 138 -11.81 -10.46 -3.11
N LEU A 139 -11.28 -9.24 -3.19
CA LEU A 139 -12.04 -8.07 -3.63
C LEU A 139 -12.31 -8.11 -5.13
N GLN A 140 -13.48 -7.58 -5.52
CA GLN A 140 -13.82 -7.44 -6.94
C GLN A 140 -12.75 -6.63 -7.69
N GLY A 141 -12.16 -7.22 -8.73
CA GLY A 141 -11.13 -6.59 -9.54
C GLY A 141 -10.08 -7.58 -10.05
N VAL A 142 -9.05 -7.04 -10.69
CA VAL A 142 -7.88 -7.80 -11.13
C VAL A 142 -6.76 -7.59 -10.10
N PRO A 143 -6.31 -8.63 -9.41
CA PRO A 143 -5.23 -8.48 -8.44
C PRO A 143 -3.87 -8.30 -9.12
N GLY A 144 -3.07 -7.34 -8.63
CA GLY A 144 -1.69 -7.13 -9.01
C GLY A 144 -0.75 -7.41 -7.85
N ILE A 145 0.30 -8.19 -8.10
CA ILE A 145 1.33 -8.50 -7.12
C ILE A 145 2.66 -7.92 -7.60
N TYR A 146 3.20 -6.99 -6.84
CA TYR A 146 4.51 -6.43 -7.09
C TYR A 146 5.60 -7.48 -6.87
N LEU A 147 6.64 -7.47 -7.72
CA LEU A 147 7.71 -8.50 -7.69
C LEU A 147 8.32 -8.70 -6.29
N HIS A 148 8.63 -7.61 -5.60
CA HIS A 148 9.21 -7.68 -4.25
C HIS A 148 8.27 -8.33 -3.22
N SER A 149 6.97 -8.29 -3.48
CA SER A 149 5.99 -8.99 -2.65
C SER A 149 5.91 -10.49 -2.89
N LEU A 150 6.36 -10.99 -4.03
CA LEU A 150 6.50 -12.44 -4.23
C LEU A 150 7.58 -13.03 -3.31
N PHE A 151 8.61 -12.24 -2.99
CA PHE A 151 9.76 -12.67 -2.20
C PHE A 151 9.71 -12.19 -0.74
N GLY A 152 8.71 -11.41 -0.34
CA GLY A 152 8.67 -10.81 0.99
C GLY A 152 9.89 -9.93 1.28
N THR A 153 10.34 -9.15 0.30
CA THR A 153 11.56 -8.34 0.39
C THR A 153 11.45 -7.32 1.52
N HIS A 154 12.49 -7.24 2.34
CA HIS A 154 12.64 -6.21 3.36
C HIS A 154 13.04 -4.84 2.78
N ASN A 155 12.95 -3.80 3.61
CA ASN A 155 13.47 -2.48 3.30
C ASN A 155 14.96 -2.55 2.93
N ASP A 156 15.32 -1.95 1.78
CA ASP A 156 16.72 -1.83 1.34
C ASP A 156 17.29 -0.47 1.71
N HIS A 157 17.84 -0.38 2.91
CA HIS A 157 18.49 0.84 3.39
C HIS A 157 19.79 1.16 2.64
N ALA A 158 20.48 0.14 2.11
CA ALA A 158 21.69 0.36 1.31
C ALA A 158 21.36 1.03 -0.03
N ALA A 159 20.29 0.59 -0.71
CA ALA A 159 19.82 1.26 -1.91
C ALA A 159 19.34 2.68 -1.64
N LEU A 160 18.68 2.92 -0.50
CA LEU A 160 18.28 4.25 -0.06
C LEU A 160 19.50 5.18 0.11
N GLU A 161 20.56 4.73 0.78
CA GLU A 161 21.80 5.48 0.99
C GLU A 161 22.52 5.76 -0.32
N ALA A 162 22.60 4.78 -1.21
CA ALA A 162 23.28 4.88 -2.50
C ALA A 162 22.58 5.85 -3.47
N THR A 163 21.24 5.79 -3.53
CA THR A 163 20.45 6.60 -4.47
C THR A 163 20.04 7.94 -3.92
N ARG A 164 19.97 8.10 -2.60
CA ARG A 164 19.36 9.21 -1.87
C ARG A 164 17.89 9.47 -2.23
N GLU A 165 17.25 8.50 -2.89
CA GLU A 165 15.84 8.52 -3.23
C GLU A 165 15.04 7.67 -2.26
N LYS A 166 13.99 8.23 -1.64
CA LYS A 166 13.15 7.52 -0.67
C LYS A 166 12.57 6.21 -1.24
N ARG A 167 12.22 6.20 -2.53
CA ARG A 167 11.71 5.01 -3.22
C ARG A 167 12.76 3.91 -3.42
N GLY A 168 14.06 4.20 -3.26
CA GLY A 168 15.13 3.21 -3.27
C GLY A 168 14.90 2.11 -2.25
N ILE A 169 14.25 2.42 -1.12
CA ILE A 169 13.99 1.50 -0.02
C ILE A 169 13.13 0.28 -0.43
N ASN A 170 12.26 0.42 -1.44
CA ASN A 170 11.36 -0.63 -1.93
C ASN A 170 11.68 -1.08 -3.37
N ARG A 171 12.91 -0.84 -3.83
CA ARG A 171 13.40 -1.20 -5.16
C ARG A 171 14.72 -1.97 -5.11
N ALA A 172 14.83 -2.89 -4.15
CA ALA A 172 16.03 -3.74 -4.02
C ALA A 172 16.34 -4.49 -5.31
N ILE A 173 17.62 -4.68 -5.60
CA ILE A 173 18.05 -5.55 -6.71
C ILE A 173 18.01 -6.99 -6.21
N VAL A 174 17.22 -7.83 -6.87
CA VAL A 174 17.13 -9.26 -6.56
C VAL A 174 18.17 -10.02 -7.40
N ASP A 175 19.15 -10.64 -6.77
CA ASP A 175 20.05 -11.58 -7.45
C ASP A 175 19.34 -12.92 -7.62
N CYS A 176 19.01 -13.26 -8.87
CA CYS A 176 18.35 -14.54 -9.18
C CYS A 176 19.11 -15.77 -8.70
N ARG A 177 20.44 -15.68 -8.56
CA ARG A 177 21.25 -16.79 -8.02
C ARG A 177 21.00 -17.05 -6.54
N SER A 178 20.57 -16.06 -5.80
CA SER A 178 20.21 -16.19 -4.38
C SER A 178 18.83 -16.78 -4.14
N LEU A 179 18.03 -16.97 -5.20
CA LEU A 179 16.69 -17.53 -5.16
C LEU A 179 16.65 -19.04 -5.48
N MET A 180 17.78 -19.61 -5.92
CA MET A 180 17.95 -21.04 -6.19
C MET A 180 18.62 -21.76 -5.01
#